data_b56146eaaced586120d20e4d89618122
#
_entry.id   b56146eaaced586120d20e4d89618122
#
_cell.length_a   1.000
_cell.length_b   1.000
_cell.length_c   1.000
_cell.angle_alpha   90.00
_cell.angle_beta   90.00
_cell.angle_gamma   90.00
#
_symmetry.space_group_name_H-M   'P 1'
#
loop_
_entity.id
_entity.type
_entity.pdbx_description
1 polymer ?
#
loop_
_entity_poly.entity_id
_entity_poly.type
_entity_poly.pdbx_seq_one_letter_code
_entity_poly.pdbx_strand_id
1 'polypeptide(L)'
;MQLEDYYKKYNFPASSTFLKLLKNEGLKYTKDEVDKFIKGKSEQQQTTIKTEKRKDLGKLVSYYPLSLIQMDIFDLAKYYKENQGYKYILCIVDVYSRKVWTYKMKNKDNINVFESFQQFIKDSNIEKYKPTMIMSDHDSTFTSTQFKEILNKYDIIQKLNIKDDHHALGLIDSFARTLKKTLTRIFLSNNNSNWVKQIDEVVDNFNKMPNSAINNITPNDAFKEKNHRTIYDINYEKSLKNNSTVSDIDVNDKVRILTKKQFQKGTESRYSDTVYTVKKINGNSITLNNDEVYKRTSLLLVPKSTVSNEKNIIAKINKQSKDERFLKSEGVDTKNILETKRGKNKLLEALK
;
A
#
# COMPACT_ATOMS: atom_id res chain seq x y z
N MET A 1 9.59 39.14 -23.58
CA MET A 1 8.70 38.25 -22.81
C MET A 1 9.47 36.97 -22.51
N GLN A 2 9.52 36.51 -21.24
CA GLN A 2 10.22 35.28 -20.89
C GLN A 2 9.37 34.05 -21.23
N LEU A 3 9.97 32.85 -21.29
CA LEU A 3 9.26 31.60 -21.59
C LEU A 3 8.10 31.34 -20.63
N GLU A 4 8.25 31.76 -19.37
CA GLU A 4 7.23 31.74 -18.32
C GLU A 4 5.97 32.52 -18.68
N ASP A 5 6.17 33.72 -19.25
CA ASP A 5 5.05 34.59 -19.60
C ASP A 5 4.22 34.02 -20.75
N TYR A 6 4.87 33.40 -21.74
CA TYR A 6 4.18 32.68 -22.82
C TYR A 6 3.43 31.45 -22.28
N TYR A 7 4.02 30.70 -21.32
CA TYR A 7 3.38 29.52 -20.74
C TYR A 7 2.09 29.89 -20.00
N LYS A 8 2.09 30.97 -19.23
CA LYS A 8 0.90 31.56 -18.59
C LYS A 8 -0.10 32.14 -19.58
N LYS A 9 0.38 32.90 -20.57
CA LYS A 9 -0.45 33.47 -21.65
C LYS A 9 -1.31 32.41 -22.33
N TYR A 10 -0.75 31.22 -22.54
CA TYR A 10 -1.43 30.09 -23.19
C TYR A 10 -2.07 29.12 -22.26
N ASN A 11 -2.33 29.49 -21.00
CA ASN A 11 -3.02 28.65 -20.00
C ASN A 11 -2.37 27.28 -19.76
N PHE A 12 -1.05 27.26 -19.57
CA PHE A 12 -0.27 26.07 -19.18
C PHE A 12 -0.42 24.89 -20.16
N PRO A 13 -0.14 25.04 -21.45
CA PRO A 13 -0.35 24.01 -22.44
C PRO A 13 0.59 22.81 -22.25
N ALA A 14 0.21 21.64 -22.79
CA ALA A 14 1.11 20.48 -22.86
C ALA A 14 2.32 20.79 -23.75
N SER A 15 3.46 20.12 -23.50
CA SER A 15 4.75 20.39 -24.13
C SER A 15 4.70 20.45 -25.66
N SER A 16 4.04 19.49 -26.31
CA SER A 16 3.92 19.46 -27.78
C SER A 16 3.11 20.62 -28.33
N THR A 17 2.06 21.05 -27.64
CA THR A 17 1.25 22.21 -28.01
C THR A 17 2.02 23.49 -27.75
N PHE A 18 2.71 23.61 -26.62
CA PHE A 18 3.50 24.78 -26.27
C PHE A 18 4.61 25.02 -27.28
N LEU A 19 5.32 24.00 -27.71
CA LEU A 19 6.34 24.08 -28.73
C LEU A 19 5.80 24.66 -30.07
N LYS A 20 4.58 24.22 -30.46
CA LYS A 20 3.92 24.76 -31.67
C LYS A 20 3.57 26.26 -31.51
N LEU A 21 3.05 26.64 -30.36
CA LEU A 21 2.68 28.02 -30.06
C LEU A 21 3.91 28.95 -30.05
N LEU A 22 5.01 28.48 -29.43
CA LEU A 22 6.29 29.25 -29.47
C LEU A 22 6.83 29.43 -30.89
N LYS A 23 6.72 28.41 -31.74
CA LYS A 23 7.10 28.54 -33.17
C LYS A 23 6.24 29.57 -33.90
N ASN A 24 4.95 29.63 -33.61
CA ASN A 24 4.05 30.63 -34.20
C ASN A 24 4.40 32.07 -33.74
N GLU A 25 4.96 32.23 -32.55
CA GLU A 25 5.49 33.52 -32.05
C GLU A 25 6.92 33.82 -32.58
N GLY A 26 7.44 33.00 -33.51
CA GLY A 26 8.78 33.18 -34.08
C GLY A 26 9.93 32.73 -33.16
N LEU A 27 9.63 32.09 -32.06
CA LEU A 27 10.61 31.64 -31.06
C LEU A 27 11.15 30.26 -31.41
N LYS A 28 12.46 30.08 -31.26
CA LYS A 28 13.15 28.82 -31.58
C LYS A 28 13.53 28.11 -30.25
N TYR A 29 12.76 27.09 -29.89
CA TYR A 29 13.06 26.18 -28.78
C TYR A 29 13.05 24.75 -29.27
N THR A 30 13.89 23.91 -28.66
CA THR A 30 13.87 22.46 -28.87
C THR A 30 12.80 21.81 -28.00
N LYS A 31 12.40 20.60 -28.38
CA LYS A 31 11.44 19.81 -27.56
C LYS A 31 11.99 19.57 -26.15
N ASP A 32 13.28 19.25 -26.02
CA ASP A 32 13.92 18.94 -24.76
C ASP A 32 13.98 20.15 -23.82
N GLU A 33 14.23 21.36 -24.35
CA GLU A 33 14.17 22.57 -23.54
C GLU A 33 12.77 22.87 -23.02
N VAL A 34 11.74 22.69 -23.86
CA VAL A 34 10.34 22.88 -23.47
C VAL A 34 9.92 21.80 -22.44
N ASP A 35 10.29 20.54 -22.65
CA ASP A 35 10.00 19.44 -21.72
C ASP A 35 10.67 19.69 -20.37
N LYS A 36 11.93 20.10 -20.35
CA LYS A 36 12.68 20.43 -19.15
C LYS A 36 12.07 21.61 -18.40
N PHE A 37 11.69 22.66 -19.13
CA PHE A 37 11.01 23.82 -18.55
C PHE A 37 9.69 23.42 -17.88
N ILE A 38 8.80 22.70 -18.60
CA ILE A 38 7.49 22.29 -18.07
C ILE A 38 7.64 21.34 -16.88
N LYS A 39 8.54 20.34 -16.94
CA LYS A 39 8.82 19.43 -15.82
C LYS A 39 9.31 20.14 -14.56
N GLY A 40 9.94 21.30 -14.71
CA GLY A 40 10.37 22.14 -13.59
C GLY A 40 9.24 22.92 -12.90
N LYS A 41 8.05 23.00 -13.52
CA LYS A 41 6.93 23.79 -12.99
C LYS A 41 6.17 23.07 -11.89
N SER A 42 5.95 23.77 -10.78
CA SER A 42 5.27 23.22 -9.59
C SER A 42 3.83 22.80 -9.91
N GLU A 43 3.09 23.63 -10.62
CA GLU A 43 1.72 23.38 -11.04
C GLU A 43 1.62 22.14 -11.95
N GLN A 44 2.57 21.94 -12.85
CA GLN A 44 2.63 20.73 -13.67
C GLN A 44 2.93 19.48 -12.83
N GLN A 45 3.89 19.56 -11.92
CA GLN A 45 4.27 18.44 -11.03
C GLN A 45 3.09 18.03 -10.16
N GLN A 46 2.35 18.98 -9.59
CA GLN A 46 1.23 18.73 -8.68
C GLN A 46 0.00 18.18 -9.39
N THR A 47 -0.17 18.46 -10.68
CA THR A 47 -1.33 17.99 -11.47
C THR A 47 -1.04 16.76 -12.33
N THR A 48 0.23 16.32 -12.41
CA THR A 48 0.63 15.15 -13.21
C THR A 48 -0.12 13.89 -12.80
N ILE A 49 -0.64 13.15 -13.79
CA ILE A 49 -1.22 11.83 -13.61
C ILE A 49 -0.12 10.80 -13.89
N LYS A 50 0.39 10.16 -12.84
CA LYS A 50 1.27 9.00 -12.97
C LYS A 50 0.41 7.74 -12.95
N THR A 51 0.34 7.03 -14.07
CA THR A 51 -0.28 5.71 -14.13
C THR A 51 0.73 4.66 -13.70
N GLU A 52 0.44 3.96 -12.60
CA GLU A 52 1.23 2.79 -12.19
C GLU A 52 1.12 1.69 -13.24
N LYS A 53 2.24 1.27 -13.80
CA LYS A 53 2.28 0.07 -14.64
C LYS A 53 2.49 -1.13 -13.72
N ARG A 54 1.70 -2.21 -13.89
CA ARG A 54 1.86 -3.45 -13.10
C ARG A 54 3.28 -4.02 -13.12
N LYS A 55 4.03 -3.79 -14.20
CA LYS A 55 5.44 -4.20 -14.32
C LYS A 55 6.38 -3.41 -13.41
N ASP A 56 5.96 -2.23 -12.94
CA ASP A 56 6.76 -1.38 -12.05
C ASP A 56 6.64 -1.82 -10.57
N LEU A 57 5.71 -2.75 -10.29
CA LEU A 57 5.55 -3.38 -8.99
C LEU A 57 6.36 -4.68 -8.97
N GLY A 58 7.36 -4.77 -8.12
CA GLY A 58 8.12 -6.01 -7.91
C GLY A 58 7.18 -7.15 -7.47
N LYS A 59 7.44 -8.36 -7.96
CA LYS A 59 6.69 -9.55 -7.54
C LYS A 59 7.25 -10.05 -6.22
N LEU A 60 6.36 -10.39 -5.29
CA LEU A 60 6.76 -11.05 -4.07
C LEU A 60 7.24 -12.47 -4.36
N VAL A 61 8.42 -12.82 -3.89
CA VAL A 61 9.05 -14.14 -4.09
C VAL A 61 9.47 -14.75 -2.77
N SER A 62 9.47 -16.08 -2.71
CA SER A 62 9.92 -16.88 -1.59
C SER A 62 10.65 -18.10 -2.14
N TYR A 63 11.71 -18.58 -1.47
CA TYR A 63 12.60 -19.60 -2.03
C TYR A 63 12.41 -20.99 -1.42
N TYR A 64 11.65 -21.11 -0.33
CA TYR A 64 11.29 -22.39 0.29
C TYR A 64 9.92 -22.28 1.00
N PRO A 65 9.26 -23.41 1.29
CA PRO A 65 7.96 -23.42 1.95
C PRO A 65 7.99 -22.65 3.27
N LEU A 66 6.97 -21.84 3.53
CA LEU A 66 6.77 -21.03 4.73
C LEU A 66 7.81 -19.94 4.99
N SER A 67 8.86 -19.78 4.15
CA SER A 67 9.86 -18.71 4.40
C SER A 67 9.25 -17.32 4.43
N LEU A 68 8.17 -17.11 3.70
CA LEU A 68 7.41 -15.87 3.69
C LEU A 68 5.93 -16.17 3.62
N ILE A 69 5.18 -15.74 4.62
CA ILE A 69 3.73 -15.90 4.69
C ILE A 69 3.03 -14.55 4.75
N GLN A 70 1.80 -14.48 4.24
CA GLN A 70 0.91 -13.33 4.41
C GLN A 70 -0.28 -13.71 5.28
N MET A 71 -0.70 -12.79 6.14
CA MET A 71 -1.83 -12.99 7.05
C MET A 71 -2.81 -11.83 6.97
N ASP A 72 -4.10 -12.15 7.08
CA ASP A 72 -5.18 -11.17 7.17
C ASP A 72 -6.41 -11.78 7.87
N ILE A 73 -7.29 -10.94 8.41
CA ILE A 73 -8.52 -11.34 9.08
C ILE A 73 -9.71 -10.91 8.25
N PHE A 74 -10.48 -11.88 7.76
CA PHE A 74 -11.69 -11.63 6.98
C PHE A 74 -12.90 -11.49 7.86
N ASP A 75 -13.62 -10.39 7.70
CA ASP A 75 -14.86 -10.10 8.40
C ASP A 75 -16.07 -10.68 7.65
N LEU A 76 -16.78 -11.57 8.33
CA LEU A 76 -18.04 -12.18 7.93
C LEU A 76 -19.13 -11.98 9.02
N ALA A 77 -18.95 -10.98 9.89
CA ALA A 77 -19.81 -10.72 11.03
C ALA A 77 -21.31 -10.58 10.66
N LYS A 78 -21.61 -10.05 9.48
CA LYS A 78 -23.00 -9.93 9.01
C LYS A 78 -23.75 -11.28 8.95
N TYR A 79 -23.05 -12.42 8.90
CA TYR A 79 -23.63 -13.75 8.79
C TYR A 79 -23.60 -14.55 10.14
N TYR A 80 -23.23 -13.93 11.26
CA TYR A 80 -22.93 -14.62 12.53
C TYR A 80 -24.07 -15.48 13.06
N LYS A 81 -25.33 -15.08 12.84
CA LYS A 81 -26.52 -15.78 13.34
C LYS A 81 -26.63 -17.21 12.79
N GLU A 82 -26.38 -17.39 11.50
CA GLU A 82 -26.42 -18.68 10.82
C GLU A 82 -25.13 -19.49 10.99
N ASN A 83 -24.11 -18.91 11.63
CA ASN A 83 -22.76 -19.44 11.71
C ASN A 83 -22.29 -19.67 13.15
N GLN A 84 -23.20 -20.05 14.06
CA GLN A 84 -22.87 -20.43 15.45
C GLN A 84 -22.10 -19.34 16.23
N GLY A 85 -22.32 -18.08 15.86
CA GLY A 85 -21.62 -16.93 16.44
C GLY A 85 -20.23 -16.65 15.86
N TYR A 86 -19.75 -17.44 14.89
CA TYR A 86 -18.49 -17.15 14.20
C TYR A 86 -18.66 -15.93 13.29
N LYS A 87 -17.67 -15.03 13.35
CA LYS A 87 -17.69 -13.72 12.68
C LYS A 87 -16.49 -13.49 11.78
N TYR A 88 -15.35 -14.11 12.09
CA TYR A 88 -14.07 -13.81 11.46
C TYR A 88 -13.37 -15.10 11.02
N ILE A 89 -12.47 -14.94 10.04
CA ILE A 89 -11.58 -16.00 9.58
C ILE A 89 -10.17 -15.42 9.55
N LEU A 90 -9.24 -15.99 10.34
CA LEU A 90 -7.82 -15.75 10.11
C LEU A 90 -7.41 -16.54 8.87
N CYS A 91 -6.88 -15.86 7.87
CA CYS A 91 -6.34 -16.45 6.65
C CYS A 91 -4.83 -16.30 6.60
N ILE A 92 -4.15 -17.35 6.20
CA ILE A 92 -2.69 -17.43 6.08
C ILE A 92 -2.35 -18.03 4.73
N VAL A 93 -1.48 -17.34 3.96
CA VAL A 93 -1.05 -17.79 2.63
C VAL A 93 0.46 -17.92 2.60
N ASP A 94 0.97 -19.09 2.23
CA ASP A 94 2.38 -19.27 1.93
C ASP A 94 2.73 -18.67 0.56
N VAL A 95 3.69 -17.74 0.54
CA VAL A 95 4.12 -17.08 -0.70
C VAL A 95 4.81 -18.03 -1.65
N TYR A 96 5.48 -19.07 -1.17
CA TYR A 96 6.18 -20.05 -1.98
C TYR A 96 5.21 -20.96 -2.75
N SER A 97 4.38 -21.69 -2.02
CA SER A 97 3.49 -22.73 -2.57
C SER A 97 2.12 -22.23 -2.97
N ARG A 98 1.72 -21.04 -2.54
CA ARG A 98 0.34 -20.52 -2.62
C ARG A 98 -0.65 -21.28 -1.73
N LYS A 99 -0.19 -22.16 -0.86
CA LYS A 99 -1.04 -22.91 0.06
C LYS A 99 -1.67 -21.99 1.08
N VAL A 100 -2.94 -22.27 1.40
CA VAL A 100 -3.76 -21.46 2.29
C VAL A 100 -4.22 -22.28 3.47
N TRP A 101 -4.23 -21.66 4.64
CA TRP A 101 -4.87 -22.14 5.87
C TRP A 101 -5.86 -21.11 6.35
N THR A 102 -6.94 -21.56 6.96
CA THR A 102 -7.99 -20.70 7.52
C THR A 102 -8.45 -21.18 8.87
N TYR A 103 -8.68 -20.25 9.80
CA TYR A 103 -9.11 -20.52 11.17
C TYR A 103 -10.32 -19.66 11.51
N LYS A 104 -11.39 -20.33 11.95
CA LYS A 104 -12.67 -19.68 12.30
C LYS A 104 -12.58 -19.05 13.68
N MET A 105 -12.99 -17.78 13.80
CA MET A 105 -12.95 -17.04 15.07
C MET A 105 -14.31 -16.40 15.37
N LYS A 106 -14.71 -16.43 16.66
CA LYS A 106 -15.93 -15.74 17.12
C LYS A 106 -15.69 -14.25 17.33
N ASN A 107 -14.51 -13.88 17.80
CA ASN A 107 -14.13 -12.51 18.07
C ASN A 107 -12.80 -12.17 17.37
N LYS A 108 -12.63 -10.89 17.05
CA LYS A 108 -11.37 -10.33 16.55
C LYS A 108 -10.62 -9.70 17.74
N ASP A 109 -10.07 -10.54 18.58
CA ASP A 109 -9.27 -10.17 19.74
C ASP A 109 -7.92 -10.91 19.75
N ASN A 110 -7.03 -10.50 20.63
CA ASN A 110 -5.67 -11.03 20.69
C ASN A 110 -5.66 -12.54 21.02
N ILE A 111 -6.61 -13.02 21.86
CA ILE A 111 -6.67 -14.41 22.30
C ILE A 111 -7.06 -15.31 21.12
N ASN A 112 -8.14 -14.98 20.42
CA ASN A 112 -8.61 -15.77 19.27
C ASN A 112 -7.57 -15.79 18.14
N VAL A 113 -6.90 -14.68 17.86
CA VAL A 113 -5.84 -14.62 16.84
C VAL A 113 -4.63 -15.46 17.27
N PHE A 114 -4.24 -15.38 18.54
CA PHE A 114 -3.14 -16.16 19.11
C PHE A 114 -3.41 -17.66 19.02
N GLU A 115 -4.58 -18.13 19.46
CA GLU A 115 -5.00 -19.54 19.39
C GLU A 115 -5.05 -20.04 17.94
N SER A 116 -5.60 -19.24 17.04
CA SER A 116 -5.66 -19.56 15.60
C SER A 116 -4.26 -19.68 14.99
N PHE A 117 -3.34 -18.80 15.38
CA PHE A 117 -1.96 -18.87 14.92
C PHE A 117 -1.20 -20.05 15.52
N GLN A 118 -1.45 -20.40 16.79
CA GLN A 118 -0.90 -21.63 17.39
C GLN A 118 -1.40 -22.89 16.65
N GLN A 119 -2.66 -22.91 16.21
CA GLN A 119 -3.17 -24.01 15.40
C GLN A 119 -2.49 -24.07 14.04
N PHE A 120 -2.26 -22.92 13.39
CA PHE A 120 -1.46 -22.85 12.15
C PHE A 120 -0.06 -23.44 12.34
N ILE A 121 0.61 -23.12 13.44
CA ILE A 121 1.93 -23.68 13.75
C ILE A 121 1.92 -25.22 13.77
N LYS A 122 0.87 -25.81 14.34
CA LYS A 122 0.71 -27.27 14.37
C LYS A 122 0.40 -27.84 12.99
N ASP A 123 -0.55 -27.22 12.26
CA ASP A 123 -1.06 -27.73 10.97
C ASP A 123 -0.06 -27.55 9.83
N SER A 124 0.84 -26.59 9.91
CA SER A 124 1.80 -26.25 8.84
C SER A 124 3.09 -27.08 8.90
N ASN A 125 3.29 -27.90 9.94
CA ASN A 125 4.55 -28.60 10.20
C ASN A 125 5.76 -27.65 10.27
N ILE A 126 5.62 -26.61 11.09
CA ILE A 126 6.58 -25.51 11.21
C ILE A 126 7.97 -26.00 11.64
N GLU A 127 8.08 -27.12 12.33
CA GLU A 127 9.34 -27.71 12.76
C GLU A 127 10.21 -28.11 11.56
N LYS A 128 9.58 -28.57 10.47
CA LYS A 128 10.26 -28.91 9.22
C LYS A 128 10.59 -27.68 8.39
N TYR A 129 9.66 -26.72 8.32
CA TYR A 129 9.75 -25.53 7.50
C TYR A 129 9.59 -24.29 8.38
N LYS A 130 10.67 -23.81 8.98
CA LYS A 130 10.64 -22.64 9.85
C LYS A 130 10.27 -21.39 9.05
N PRO A 131 9.13 -20.73 9.32
CA PRO A 131 8.84 -19.43 8.74
C PRO A 131 9.91 -18.43 9.12
N THR A 132 10.36 -17.65 8.14
CA THR A 132 11.33 -16.60 8.41
C THR A 132 10.64 -15.25 8.60
N MET A 133 9.59 -15.01 7.83
CA MET A 133 8.91 -13.71 7.80
C MET A 133 7.41 -13.84 7.64
N ILE A 134 6.68 -13.01 8.39
CA ILE A 134 5.25 -12.80 8.24
C ILE A 134 4.99 -11.39 7.76
N MET A 135 4.13 -11.23 6.76
CA MET A 135 3.58 -9.95 6.33
C MET A 135 2.12 -9.83 6.76
N SER A 136 1.78 -8.76 7.43
CA SER A 136 0.41 -8.41 7.82
C SER A 136 0.16 -6.91 7.69
N ASP A 137 -1.08 -6.50 7.82
CA ASP A 137 -1.43 -5.10 7.98
C ASP A 137 -1.15 -4.59 9.41
N HIS A 138 -1.50 -3.32 9.67
CA HIS A 138 -1.35 -2.69 10.98
C HIS A 138 -2.55 -2.96 11.92
N ASP A 139 -3.25 -4.08 11.75
CA ASP A 139 -4.31 -4.44 12.68
C ASP A 139 -3.78 -4.55 14.12
N SER A 140 -4.56 -4.07 15.08
CA SER A 140 -4.17 -4.04 16.50
C SER A 140 -3.87 -5.43 17.05
N THR A 141 -4.54 -6.47 16.57
CA THR A 141 -4.30 -7.86 16.98
C THR A 141 -2.93 -8.36 16.54
N PHE A 142 -2.49 -8.01 15.32
CA PHE A 142 -1.16 -8.38 14.80
C PHE A 142 -0.02 -7.54 15.39
N THR A 143 -0.32 -6.37 15.95
CA THR A 143 0.68 -5.49 16.60
C THR A 143 0.73 -5.67 18.12
N SER A 144 -0.11 -6.55 18.67
CA SER A 144 -0.19 -6.82 20.11
C SER A 144 1.10 -7.44 20.68
N THR A 145 1.33 -7.25 21.96
CA THR A 145 2.47 -7.85 22.68
C THR A 145 2.44 -9.36 22.62
N GLN A 146 1.27 -9.99 22.84
CA GLN A 146 1.10 -11.43 22.80
C GLN A 146 1.45 -12.01 21.42
N PHE A 147 1.05 -11.33 20.33
CA PHE A 147 1.40 -11.79 18.99
C PHE A 147 2.91 -11.67 18.72
N LYS A 148 3.55 -10.61 19.17
CA LYS A 148 5.01 -10.45 19.07
C LYS A 148 5.76 -11.51 19.87
N GLU A 149 5.30 -11.85 21.07
CA GLU A 149 5.90 -12.90 21.90
C GLU A 149 5.89 -14.27 21.21
N ILE A 150 4.76 -14.65 20.56
CA ILE A 150 4.72 -15.91 19.82
C ILE A 150 5.64 -15.90 18.59
N LEU A 151 5.73 -14.79 17.89
CA LEU A 151 6.66 -14.66 16.76
C LEU A 151 8.13 -14.78 17.23
N ASN A 152 8.48 -14.12 18.32
CA ASN A 152 9.81 -14.19 18.91
C ASN A 152 10.15 -15.62 19.37
N LYS A 153 9.19 -16.36 19.94
CA LYS A 153 9.39 -17.77 20.34
C LYS A 153 9.80 -18.68 19.17
N TYR A 154 9.38 -18.34 17.95
CA TYR A 154 9.67 -19.10 16.73
C TYR A 154 10.68 -18.41 15.81
N ASP A 155 11.35 -17.34 16.28
CA ASP A 155 12.31 -16.53 15.52
C ASP A 155 11.73 -16.00 14.20
N ILE A 156 10.45 -15.61 14.21
CA ILE A 156 9.75 -15.13 13.02
C ILE A 156 9.77 -13.59 12.99
N ILE A 157 10.26 -13.01 11.90
CA ILE A 157 10.27 -11.58 11.67
C ILE A 157 8.89 -11.12 11.19
N GLN A 158 8.32 -10.12 11.84
CA GLN A 158 7.11 -9.47 11.34
C GLN A 158 7.46 -8.27 10.45
N LYS A 159 6.92 -8.25 9.25
CA LYS A 159 6.94 -7.09 8.36
C LYS A 159 5.53 -6.53 8.23
N LEU A 160 5.30 -5.38 8.84
CA LEU A 160 4.05 -4.64 8.66
C LEU A 160 4.07 -3.92 7.31
N ASN A 161 2.92 -3.82 6.67
CA ASN A 161 2.75 -3.02 5.47
C ASN A 161 3.18 -1.57 5.72
N ILE A 162 3.66 -0.90 4.68
CA ILE A 162 3.70 0.57 4.71
C ILE A 162 2.26 1.06 4.79
N LYS A 163 2.01 2.04 5.66
CA LYS A 163 0.70 2.66 5.79
C LYS A 163 0.16 3.03 4.41
N ASP A 164 -1.08 2.63 4.12
CA ASP A 164 -1.72 2.80 2.80
C ASP A 164 -1.13 1.99 1.63
N ASP A 165 -0.28 1.00 1.88
CA ASP A 165 0.14 0.04 0.86
C ASP A 165 -0.88 -1.07 0.68
N HIS A 166 -1.90 -0.84 -0.17
CA HIS A 166 -2.92 -1.84 -0.51
C HIS A 166 -2.42 -2.97 -1.42
N HIS A 167 -1.16 -2.94 -1.87
CA HIS A 167 -0.62 -3.96 -2.79
C HIS A 167 0.39 -4.92 -2.14
N ALA A 168 0.88 -4.60 -0.95
CA ALA A 168 1.89 -5.43 -0.29
C ALA A 168 1.37 -6.82 0.10
N LEU A 169 0.07 -6.93 0.40
CA LEU A 169 -0.61 -8.19 0.72
C LEU A 169 -1.36 -8.80 -0.48
N GLY A 170 -0.89 -8.56 -1.69
CA GLY A 170 -1.60 -8.89 -2.92
C GLY A 170 -1.97 -10.37 -3.09
N LEU A 171 -1.27 -11.32 -2.47
CA LEU A 171 -1.62 -12.74 -2.52
C LEU A 171 -2.83 -13.05 -1.65
N ILE A 172 -2.81 -12.59 -0.40
CA ILE A 172 -3.92 -12.82 0.50
C ILE A 172 -5.16 -12.06 0.06
N ASP A 173 -5.02 -10.85 -0.49
CA ASP A 173 -6.11 -10.09 -1.11
C ASP A 173 -6.73 -10.83 -2.30
N SER A 174 -5.90 -11.48 -3.13
CA SER A 174 -6.36 -12.29 -4.25
C SER A 174 -7.14 -13.52 -3.77
N PHE A 175 -6.64 -14.19 -2.73
CA PHE A 175 -7.36 -15.29 -2.09
C PHE A 175 -8.68 -14.80 -1.48
N ALA A 176 -8.68 -13.69 -0.74
CA ALA A 176 -9.87 -13.07 -0.15
C ALA A 176 -10.98 -12.83 -1.17
N ARG A 177 -10.60 -12.29 -2.32
CA ARG A 177 -11.54 -12.03 -3.42
C ARG A 177 -12.12 -13.34 -3.98
N THR A 178 -11.29 -14.36 -4.16
CA THR A 178 -11.72 -15.68 -4.61
C THR A 178 -12.65 -16.32 -3.60
N LEU A 179 -12.27 -16.33 -2.33
CA LEU A 179 -13.06 -16.89 -1.22
C LEU A 179 -14.45 -16.23 -1.14
N LYS A 180 -14.50 -14.88 -1.09
CA LYS A 180 -15.76 -14.14 -1.02
C LYS A 180 -16.67 -14.47 -2.21
N LYS A 181 -16.12 -14.53 -3.42
CA LYS A 181 -16.87 -14.91 -4.62
C LYS A 181 -17.41 -16.34 -4.56
N THR A 182 -16.60 -17.30 -4.08
CA THR A 182 -16.99 -18.70 -3.94
C THR A 182 -18.07 -18.86 -2.88
N LEU A 183 -17.90 -18.26 -1.69
CA LEU A 183 -18.92 -18.30 -0.64
C LEU A 183 -20.23 -17.66 -1.11
N THR A 184 -20.18 -16.54 -1.82
CA THR A 184 -21.41 -15.91 -2.39
C THR A 184 -22.14 -16.88 -3.32
N ARG A 185 -21.42 -17.59 -4.19
CA ARG A 185 -22.04 -18.59 -5.09
C ARG A 185 -22.68 -19.76 -4.33
N ILE A 186 -21.97 -20.25 -3.29
CA ILE A 186 -22.50 -21.31 -2.41
C ILE A 186 -23.76 -20.83 -1.68
N PHE A 187 -23.77 -19.60 -1.16
CA PHE A 187 -24.93 -19.04 -0.48
C PHE A 187 -26.15 -18.94 -1.40
N LEU A 188 -25.93 -18.48 -2.63
CA LEU A 188 -26.98 -18.42 -3.64
C LEU A 188 -27.48 -19.82 -4.05
N SER A 189 -26.58 -20.77 -4.23
CA SER A 189 -26.94 -22.16 -4.59
C SER A 189 -27.71 -22.87 -3.50
N ASN A 190 -27.33 -22.67 -2.24
CA ASN A 190 -27.89 -23.39 -1.10
C ASN A 190 -29.02 -22.62 -0.41
N ASN A 191 -29.30 -21.41 -0.86
CA ASN A 191 -30.26 -20.48 -0.25
C ASN A 191 -30.06 -20.29 1.27
N ASN A 192 -28.80 -20.29 1.71
CA ASN A 192 -28.39 -20.02 3.09
C ASN A 192 -26.98 -19.45 3.14
N SER A 193 -26.59 -18.81 4.26
CA SER A 193 -25.28 -18.18 4.42
C SER A 193 -24.36 -18.91 5.42
N ASN A 194 -24.53 -20.21 5.58
CA ASN A 194 -23.74 -21.03 6.53
C ASN A 194 -22.32 -21.30 5.98
N TRP A 195 -21.42 -20.34 6.13
CA TRP A 195 -20.04 -20.46 5.68
C TRP A 195 -19.17 -21.36 6.60
N VAL A 196 -19.52 -21.49 7.88
CA VAL A 196 -18.76 -22.31 8.85
C VAL A 196 -18.67 -23.77 8.43
N LYS A 197 -19.75 -24.29 7.82
CA LYS A 197 -19.78 -25.68 7.31
C LYS A 197 -19.04 -25.85 5.99
N GLN A 198 -18.86 -24.77 5.23
CA GLN A 198 -18.35 -24.82 3.85
C GLN A 198 -16.86 -24.46 3.75
N ILE A 199 -16.35 -23.68 4.71
CA ILE A 199 -15.03 -23.05 4.58
C ILE A 199 -13.89 -24.06 4.41
N ASP A 200 -13.93 -25.14 5.17
CA ASP A 200 -12.86 -26.14 5.17
C ASP A 200 -12.80 -26.84 3.80
N GLU A 201 -13.94 -27.18 3.21
CA GLU A 201 -14.04 -27.77 1.86
C GLU A 201 -13.61 -26.76 0.78
N VAL A 202 -14.02 -25.50 0.89
CA VAL A 202 -13.64 -24.44 -0.05
C VAL A 202 -12.12 -24.25 -0.06
N VAL A 203 -11.48 -24.25 1.09
CA VAL A 203 -10.02 -24.09 1.22
C VAL A 203 -9.28 -25.34 0.74
N ASP A 204 -9.79 -26.54 1.06
CA ASP A 204 -9.21 -27.78 0.57
C ASP A 204 -9.27 -27.85 -0.98
N ASN A 205 -10.40 -27.50 -1.56
CA ASN A 205 -10.57 -27.41 -3.01
C ASN A 205 -9.63 -26.34 -3.62
N PHE A 206 -9.48 -25.17 -2.99
CA PHE A 206 -8.53 -24.16 -3.44
C PHE A 206 -7.10 -24.70 -3.47
N ASN A 207 -6.68 -25.43 -2.41
CA ASN A 207 -5.35 -26.00 -2.32
C ASN A 207 -5.09 -27.17 -3.27
N LYS A 208 -6.15 -27.76 -3.84
CA LYS A 208 -6.10 -28.82 -4.86
C LYS A 208 -6.20 -28.29 -6.30
N MET A 209 -6.56 -27.03 -6.50
CA MET A 209 -6.67 -26.44 -7.85
C MET A 209 -5.32 -26.04 -8.43
N PRO A 210 -5.08 -26.26 -9.73
CA PRO A 210 -3.88 -25.77 -10.42
C PRO A 210 -3.74 -24.26 -10.30
N ASN A 211 -2.53 -23.76 -10.00
CA ASN A 211 -2.24 -22.34 -9.85
C ASN A 211 -1.26 -21.87 -10.93
N SER A 212 -1.71 -20.98 -11.81
CA SER A 212 -0.91 -20.47 -12.93
C SER A 212 0.36 -19.72 -12.51
N ALA A 213 0.39 -19.15 -11.31
CA ALA A 213 1.57 -18.44 -10.80
C ALA A 213 2.72 -19.38 -10.44
N ILE A 214 2.45 -20.69 -10.30
CA ILE A 214 3.42 -21.75 -10.01
C ILE A 214 3.32 -22.88 -11.06
N ASN A 215 3.21 -22.49 -12.33
CA ASN A 215 3.19 -23.37 -13.48
C ASN A 215 2.10 -24.47 -13.44
N ASN A 216 0.90 -24.11 -12.98
CA ASN A 216 -0.26 -25.01 -12.84
C ASN A 216 -0.03 -26.19 -11.84
N ILE A 217 1.01 -26.15 -11.03
CA ILE A 217 1.15 -27.05 -9.88
C ILE A 217 0.11 -26.66 -8.85
N THR A 218 -0.50 -27.64 -8.16
CA THR A 218 -1.43 -27.33 -7.09
C THR A 218 -0.70 -26.83 -5.84
N PRO A 219 -1.29 -25.95 -5.00
CA PRO A 219 -0.67 -25.53 -3.75
C PRO A 219 -0.23 -26.69 -2.85
N ASN A 220 -1.05 -27.75 -2.75
CA ASN A 220 -0.69 -28.95 -2.00
C ASN A 220 0.52 -29.69 -2.58
N ASP A 221 0.63 -29.77 -3.92
CA ASP A 221 1.76 -30.43 -4.56
C ASP A 221 3.02 -29.54 -4.52
N ALA A 222 2.86 -28.23 -4.63
CA ALA A 222 3.96 -27.27 -4.50
C ALA A 222 4.64 -27.33 -3.11
N PHE A 223 3.90 -27.73 -2.09
CA PHE A 223 4.40 -27.91 -0.74
C PHE A 223 5.18 -29.22 -0.53
N LYS A 224 5.13 -30.15 -1.50
CA LYS A 224 5.85 -31.43 -1.45
C LYS A 224 7.28 -31.29 -1.96
N GLU A 225 8.23 -31.96 -1.33
CA GLU A 225 9.66 -31.89 -1.64
C GLU A 225 9.99 -32.14 -3.12
N LYS A 226 9.32 -33.12 -3.75
CA LYS A 226 9.54 -33.48 -5.15
C LYS A 226 9.37 -32.28 -6.11
N ASN A 227 8.63 -31.25 -5.74
CA ASN A 227 8.37 -30.07 -6.56
C ASN A 227 9.21 -28.84 -6.13
N HIS A 228 10.02 -28.96 -5.07
CA HIS A 228 10.73 -27.79 -4.53
C HIS A 228 11.69 -27.15 -5.55
N ARG A 229 12.40 -27.96 -6.33
CA ARG A 229 13.31 -27.42 -7.36
C ARG A 229 12.56 -26.62 -8.40
N THR A 230 11.45 -27.16 -8.92
CA THR A 230 10.62 -26.46 -9.93
C THR A 230 10.08 -25.14 -9.42
N ILE A 231 9.53 -25.12 -8.18
CA ILE A 231 9.00 -23.89 -7.58
C ILE A 231 10.10 -22.88 -7.29
N TYR A 232 11.27 -23.34 -6.82
CA TYR A 232 12.44 -22.49 -6.63
C TYR A 232 12.83 -21.80 -7.93
N ASP A 233 12.99 -22.54 -9.02
CA ASP A 233 13.39 -22.00 -10.32
C ASP A 233 12.39 -20.95 -10.83
N ILE A 234 11.09 -21.22 -10.72
CA ILE A 234 10.02 -20.25 -11.06
C ILE A 234 10.15 -18.96 -10.23
N ASN A 235 10.39 -19.06 -8.93
CA ASN A 235 10.52 -17.90 -8.07
C ASN A 235 11.85 -17.16 -8.28
N TYR A 236 12.93 -17.88 -8.58
CA TYR A 236 14.21 -17.30 -8.96
C TYR A 236 14.11 -16.46 -10.24
N GLU A 237 13.47 -16.99 -11.30
CA GLU A 237 13.20 -16.22 -12.52
C GLU A 237 12.35 -14.97 -12.27
N LYS A 238 11.35 -15.05 -11.37
CA LYS A 238 10.58 -13.87 -10.96
C LYS A 238 11.44 -12.84 -10.25
N SER A 239 12.41 -13.27 -9.42
CA SER A 239 13.30 -12.36 -8.72
C SER A 239 14.26 -11.65 -9.67
N LEU A 240 14.79 -12.34 -10.68
CA LEU A 240 15.61 -11.73 -11.72
C LEU A 240 14.86 -10.62 -12.48
N LYS A 241 13.59 -10.86 -12.78
CA LYS A 241 12.73 -9.84 -13.41
C LYS A 241 12.45 -8.64 -12.49
N ASN A 242 12.40 -8.84 -11.16
CA ASN A 242 12.28 -7.74 -10.21
C ASN A 242 13.53 -6.86 -10.19
N ASN A 243 14.72 -7.44 -10.31
CA ASN A 243 15.98 -6.70 -10.32
C ASN A 243 16.15 -5.84 -11.56
N SER A 244 15.43 -6.13 -12.66
CA SER A 244 15.41 -5.30 -13.86
C SER A 244 14.48 -4.08 -13.77
N THR A 245 13.61 -4.03 -12.79
CA THR A 245 12.78 -2.87 -12.46
C THR A 245 13.55 -1.90 -11.56
N VAL A 246 14.68 -1.39 -12.06
CA VAL A 246 15.47 -0.39 -11.34
C VAL A 246 14.70 0.93 -11.35
N SER A 247 14.69 1.57 -10.24
CA SER A 247 14.11 2.88 -10.04
C SER A 247 14.95 3.97 -10.67
N ASP A 248 14.19 4.95 -11.10
CA ASP A 248 14.66 6.27 -11.48
C ASP A 248 14.82 7.24 -10.29
N ILE A 249 14.72 6.76 -9.05
CA ILE A 249 14.84 7.57 -7.83
C ILE A 249 16.07 7.10 -7.04
N ASP A 250 16.99 8.01 -6.77
CA ASP A 250 18.22 7.79 -6.01
C ASP A 250 18.22 8.55 -4.67
N VAL A 251 19.15 8.18 -3.79
CA VAL A 251 19.38 8.94 -2.54
C VAL A 251 19.79 10.38 -2.89
N ASN A 252 19.31 11.34 -2.14
CA ASN A 252 19.40 12.79 -2.36
C ASN A 252 18.57 13.35 -3.53
N ASP A 253 17.77 12.54 -4.19
CA ASP A 253 16.80 13.04 -5.15
C ASP A 253 15.67 13.78 -4.45
N LYS A 254 15.06 14.72 -5.17
CA LYS A 254 13.88 15.47 -4.73
C LYS A 254 12.62 14.84 -5.27
N VAL A 255 11.62 14.69 -4.38
CA VAL A 255 10.35 14.04 -4.71
C VAL A 255 9.16 14.79 -4.12
N ARG A 256 8.00 14.62 -4.71
CA ARG A 256 6.69 14.99 -4.15
C ARG A 256 5.90 13.74 -3.80
N ILE A 257 5.10 13.81 -2.76
CA ILE A 257 4.27 12.70 -2.26
C ILE A 257 2.90 12.78 -2.93
N LEU A 258 2.38 11.65 -3.40
CA LEU A 258 1.02 11.51 -3.91
C LEU A 258 0.02 11.74 -2.77
N THR A 259 -0.80 12.78 -2.88
CA THR A 259 -1.87 13.07 -1.90
C THR A 259 -3.07 12.19 -2.20
N LYS A 260 -3.38 11.26 -1.28
CA LYS A 260 -4.59 10.43 -1.38
C LYS A 260 -5.77 11.19 -0.75
N LYS A 261 -6.70 11.62 -1.58
CA LYS A 261 -8.02 12.05 -1.11
C LYS A 261 -9.06 11.06 -1.61
N GLN A 262 -9.97 10.66 -0.75
CA GLN A 262 -11.01 9.65 -1.06
C GLN A 262 -11.94 10.08 -2.22
N PHE A 263 -12.10 11.39 -2.42
CA PHE A 263 -12.85 12.00 -3.53
C PHE A 263 -12.07 13.20 -4.06
N GLN A 264 -11.08 12.93 -4.92
CA GLN A 264 -10.31 14.00 -5.54
C GLN A 264 -11.12 14.63 -6.67
N LYS A 265 -11.59 15.86 -6.46
CA LYS A 265 -12.16 16.66 -7.54
C LYS A 265 -11.06 17.05 -8.53
N GLY A 266 -11.39 17.16 -9.81
CA GLY A 266 -10.41 17.43 -10.88
C GLY A 266 -9.62 18.75 -10.73
N THR A 267 -10.07 19.63 -9.82
CA THR A 267 -9.45 20.93 -9.51
C THR A 267 -8.42 20.86 -8.36
N GLU A 268 -8.16 19.68 -7.77
CA GLU A 268 -7.24 19.55 -6.64
C GLU A 268 -5.87 19.03 -7.08
N SER A 269 -4.80 19.48 -6.36
CA SER A 269 -3.44 18.97 -6.58
C SER A 269 -3.34 17.49 -6.22
N ARG A 270 -2.67 16.70 -7.05
CA ARG A 270 -2.45 15.26 -6.83
C ARG A 270 -1.22 14.98 -5.98
N TYR A 271 -0.24 15.87 -5.99
CA TYR A 271 1.02 15.71 -5.27
C TYR A 271 1.19 16.84 -4.25
N SER A 272 1.99 16.57 -3.23
CA SER A 272 2.28 17.52 -2.15
C SER A 272 2.87 18.83 -2.66
N ASP A 273 2.54 19.93 -1.99
CA ASP A 273 3.18 21.24 -2.22
C ASP A 273 4.63 21.23 -1.75
N THR A 274 4.91 20.47 -0.70
CA THR A 274 6.25 20.28 -0.15
C THR A 274 7.05 19.33 -1.02
N VAL A 275 8.32 19.67 -1.22
CA VAL A 275 9.31 18.82 -1.87
C VAL A 275 10.17 18.18 -0.79
N TYR A 276 10.28 16.86 -0.86
CA TYR A 276 11.04 16.06 0.09
C TYR A 276 12.34 15.57 -0.56
N THR A 277 13.32 15.26 0.27
CA THR A 277 14.59 14.67 -0.18
C THR A 277 14.65 13.20 0.24
N VAL A 278 15.10 12.35 -0.66
CA VAL A 278 15.27 10.93 -0.40
C VAL A 278 16.47 10.71 0.53
N LYS A 279 16.20 10.09 1.70
CA LYS A 279 17.20 9.80 2.73
C LYS A 279 17.78 8.39 2.60
N LYS A 280 16.91 7.40 2.32
CA LYS A 280 17.29 5.99 2.22
C LYS A 280 16.35 5.24 1.28
N ILE A 281 16.91 4.27 0.56
CA ILE A 281 16.15 3.39 -0.33
C ILE A 281 16.32 1.95 0.14
N ASN A 282 15.21 1.24 0.29
CA ASN A 282 15.18 -0.19 0.57
C ASN A 282 14.15 -0.86 -0.37
N GLY A 283 14.59 -1.28 -1.55
CA GLY A 283 13.73 -1.80 -2.60
C GLY A 283 12.64 -0.79 -3.01
N ASN A 284 11.37 -1.16 -2.86
CA ASN A 284 10.23 -0.28 -3.15
C ASN A 284 9.87 0.69 -2.01
N SER A 285 10.56 0.61 -0.86
CA SER A 285 10.36 1.47 0.29
C SER A 285 11.39 2.58 0.32
N ILE A 286 10.94 3.82 0.30
CA ILE A 286 11.81 5.01 0.26
C ILE A 286 11.55 5.85 1.51
N THR A 287 12.59 6.05 2.31
CA THR A 287 12.56 6.94 3.47
C THR A 287 12.92 8.34 3.03
N LEU A 288 12.11 9.32 3.41
CA LEU A 288 12.31 10.72 3.11
C LEU A 288 12.95 11.46 4.30
N ASN A 289 13.27 12.74 4.11
CA ASN A 289 13.88 13.59 5.14
C ASN A 289 12.95 13.96 6.32
N ASN A 290 11.67 13.58 6.25
CA ASN A 290 10.72 13.63 7.37
C ASN A 290 10.68 12.32 8.18
N ASP A 291 11.62 11.39 7.92
CA ASP A 291 11.75 10.05 8.49
C ASP A 291 10.56 9.10 8.23
N GLU A 292 9.58 9.52 7.43
CA GLU A 292 8.49 8.66 7.00
C GLU A 292 8.88 7.81 5.79
N VAL A 293 8.26 6.62 5.69
CA VAL A 293 8.52 5.64 4.62
C VAL A 293 7.37 5.64 3.63
N TYR A 294 7.71 5.80 2.36
CA TYR A 294 6.75 5.81 1.26
C TYR A 294 7.08 4.74 0.23
N LYS A 295 6.04 4.30 -0.49
CA LYS A 295 6.25 3.51 -1.70
C LYS A 295 6.83 4.38 -2.80
N ARG A 296 7.67 3.77 -3.59
CA ARG A 296 8.18 4.37 -4.82
C ARG A 296 7.09 4.86 -5.76
N THR A 297 6.00 4.11 -5.92
CA THR A 297 4.85 4.46 -6.76
C THR A 297 4.09 5.69 -6.26
N SER A 298 4.17 5.98 -4.96
CA SER A 298 3.57 7.17 -4.33
C SER A 298 4.44 8.43 -4.45
N LEU A 299 5.62 8.33 -5.08
CA LEU A 299 6.55 9.43 -5.22
C LEU A 299 6.67 9.88 -6.69
N LEU A 300 6.69 11.18 -6.89
CA LEU A 300 7.01 11.83 -8.17
C LEU A 300 8.41 12.43 -8.06
N LEU A 301 9.34 11.93 -8.86
CA LEU A 301 10.67 12.53 -9.02
C LEU A 301 10.53 13.94 -9.62
N VAL A 302 11.18 14.92 -9.01
CA VAL A 302 11.21 16.29 -9.49
C VAL A 302 12.65 16.75 -9.67
N PRO A 303 12.91 17.78 -10.53
CA PRO A 303 14.26 18.31 -10.72
C PRO A 303 14.90 18.74 -9.40
N LYS A 304 16.22 18.55 -9.25
CA LYS A 304 16.97 18.93 -8.04
C LYS A 304 16.89 20.43 -7.72
N SER A 305 16.64 21.25 -8.74
CA SER A 305 16.42 22.70 -8.61
C SER A 305 15.04 23.07 -8.05
N THR A 306 14.11 22.10 -7.93
CA THR A 306 12.76 22.39 -7.44
C THR A 306 12.82 22.80 -5.96
N VAL A 307 12.20 23.94 -5.64
CA VAL A 307 12.07 24.45 -4.27
C VAL A 307 10.64 24.20 -3.77
N SER A 308 10.49 23.87 -2.50
CA SER A 308 9.18 23.82 -1.86
C SER A 308 8.51 25.18 -1.93
N ASN A 309 7.31 25.25 -2.50
CA ASN A 309 6.49 26.44 -2.35
C ASN A 309 5.86 26.45 -0.96
N GLU A 310 6.57 27.01 0.01
CA GLU A 310 6.03 27.19 1.39
C GLU A 310 4.85 28.16 1.46
N LYS A 311 4.54 28.82 0.34
CA LYS A 311 3.47 29.83 0.24
C LYS A 311 2.27 29.33 -0.52
N ASN A 312 1.73 28.16 -0.19
CA ASN A 312 0.38 27.87 -0.66
C ASN A 312 -0.63 28.45 0.34
N ILE A 313 -0.94 29.73 0.13
CA ILE A 313 -1.90 30.52 0.90
C ILE A 313 -3.24 29.76 1.04
N ILE A 314 -3.66 29.07 -0.01
CA ILE A 314 -4.92 28.30 -0.04
C ILE A 314 -4.87 27.08 0.88
N ALA A 315 -3.75 26.35 0.94
CA ALA A 315 -3.61 25.19 1.84
C ALA A 315 -3.53 25.65 3.32
N LYS A 316 -2.86 26.79 3.59
CA LYS A 316 -2.85 27.41 4.92
C LYS A 316 -4.23 27.91 5.35
N ILE A 317 -4.99 28.54 4.43
CA ILE A 317 -6.36 29.02 4.69
C ILE A 317 -7.29 27.82 4.95
N ASN A 318 -7.20 26.75 4.15
CA ASN A 318 -8.02 25.54 4.35
C ASN A 318 -7.65 24.79 5.64
N LYS A 319 -6.39 24.76 6.04
CA LYS A 319 -5.97 24.19 7.32
C LYS A 319 -6.47 25.07 8.47
N GLN A 320 -6.25 26.39 8.43
CA GLN A 320 -6.77 27.32 9.43
C GLN A 320 -8.30 27.22 9.59
N SER A 321 -9.06 27.17 8.48
CA SER A 321 -10.52 27.08 8.56
C SER A 321 -11.04 25.74 9.11
N LYS A 322 -10.29 24.64 8.98
CA LYS A 322 -10.62 23.36 9.63
C LYS A 322 -10.32 23.39 11.12
N ASP A 323 -9.16 23.91 11.47
CA ASP A 323 -8.73 24.03 12.87
C ASP A 323 -9.65 25.02 13.64
N GLU A 324 -10.08 26.12 13.00
CA GLU A 324 -11.06 27.06 13.54
C GLU A 324 -12.47 26.45 13.70
N ARG A 325 -12.91 25.61 12.77
CA ARG A 325 -14.19 24.90 12.89
C ARG A 325 -14.17 23.86 14.01
N PHE A 326 -13.07 23.13 14.15
CA PHE A 326 -12.87 22.18 15.23
C PHE A 326 -12.87 22.89 16.59
N LEU A 327 -12.08 23.96 16.75
CA LEU A 327 -12.02 24.73 17.98
C LEU A 327 -13.37 25.39 18.36
N LYS A 328 -14.13 25.86 17.37
CA LYS A 328 -15.49 26.35 17.59
C LYS A 328 -16.47 25.25 18.00
N SER A 329 -16.31 24.02 17.48
CA SER A 329 -17.13 22.88 17.90
C SER A 329 -16.86 22.46 19.35
N GLU A 330 -15.63 22.70 19.85
CA GLU A 330 -15.22 22.47 21.23
C GLU A 330 -15.47 23.67 22.17
N GLY A 331 -16.18 24.70 21.70
CA GLY A 331 -16.57 25.87 22.51
C GLY A 331 -15.44 26.86 22.81
N VAL A 332 -14.33 26.77 22.06
CA VAL A 332 -13.18 27.67 22.25
C VAL A 332 -13.37 28.95 21.42
N ASP A 333 -13.33 30.12 22.11
CA ASP A 333 -13.36 31.42 21.41
C ASP A 333 -12.00 31.70 20.74
N THR A 334 -11.99 31.58 19.42
CA THR A 334 -10.78 31.67 18.60
C THR A 334 -10.35 33.10 18.26
N LYS A 335 -11.21 34.10 18.47
CA LYS A 335 -10.93 35.49 18.05
C LYS A 335 -9.74 36.12 18.77
N ASN A 336 -9.60 35.87 20.08
CA ASN A 336 -8.53 36.45 20.88
C ASN A 336 -7.22 35.61 20.90
N ILE A 337 -7.26 34.35 20.49
CA ILE A 337 -6.10 33.46 20.59
C ILE A 337 -5.23 33.53 19.31
N LEU A 338 -5.84 33.80 18.16
CA LEU A 338 -5.14 33.82 16.87
C LEU A 338 -4.38 35.13 16.58
N GLU A 339 -4.67 36.21 17.29
CA GLU A 339 -4.03 37.52 17.08
C GLU A 339 -2.60 37.62 17.65
N THR A 340 -2.23 36.75 18.57
CA THR A 340 -0.87 36.77 19.16
C THR A 340 -0.04 35.57 18.71
N LYS A 341 1.22 35.83 18.30
CA LYS A 341 2.20 34.81 17.93
C LYS A 341 2.40 33.74 19.03
N ARG A 342 2.16 34.07 20.26
CA ARG A 342 2.27 33.23 21.47
C ARG A 342 1.04 32.35 21.67
N GLY A 343 -0.15 32.79 21.25
CA GLY A 343 -1.39 32.02 21.28
C GLY A 343 -1.38 30.89 20.24
N LYS A 344 -0.81 31.14 19.04
CA LYS A 344 -0.68 30.14 17.98
C LYS A 344 0.21 28.97 18.38
N ASN A 345 1.31 29.21 19.09
CA ASN A 345 2.22 28.17 19.56
C ASN A 345 1.61 27.33 20.70
N LYS A 346 0.91 27.96 21.66
CA LYS A 346 0.19 27.25 22.72
C LYS A 346 -0.94 26.36 22.20
N LEU A 347 -1.65 26.79 21.14
CA LEU A 347 -2.69 25.99 20.51
C LEU A 347 -2.12 24.76 19.78
N LEU A 348 -0.97 24.90 19.11
CA LEU A 348 -0.26 23.82 18.44
C LEU A 348 0.33 22.79 19.42
N GLU A 349 0.69 23.20 20.64
CA GLU A 349 1.15 22.29 21.69
C GLU A 349 0.00 21.56 22.39
N ALA A 350 -1.18 22.17 22.50
CA ALA A 350 -2.36 21.53 23.08
C ALA A 350 -3.06 20.54 22.13
N LEU A 351 -2.76 20.60 20.82
CA LEU A 351 -3.29 19.71 19.78
C LEU A 351 -2.34 18.56 19.42
N LYS A 352 -1.18 18.47 20.08
CA LYS A 352 -0.26 17.32 20.03
C LYS A 352 -0.58 16.31 21.11
#